data_6124d3b5bfb06b1fb23963cbf7bec341
#
_entry.id   6124d3b5bfb06b1fb23963cbf7bec341
#
_cell.length_a   1.000
_cell.length_b   1.000
_cell.length_c   1.000
_cell.angle_alpha   90.00
_cell.angle_beta   90.00
_cell.angle_gamma   90.00
#
_symmetry.space_group_name_H-M   'P 1'
#
loop_
_entity.id
_entity.type
_entity.pdbx_description
1 polymer ?
#
loop_
_entity_poly.entity_id
_entity_poly.type
_entity_poly.pdbx_seq_one_letter_code
_entity_poly.pdbx_strand_id
1 'polypeptide(L)'
;PGTSEIEYVKRRARGSEWKRLRVRDGASSTPGGIIRTLIQLTAFARKYKPSDSLWLYFHTGRIADRILHPQEMIDIWVARHSLVDDPGQPLPLLLSRLRKTHKALWYAKTQGDMARFAIGHTPEVAARHYADLPSLRHLHEQTIADGLNDALTSALQPRIVTPEEEAAAHRAPSTLQLPIPAAEVRRVLAGKQDVWLASCSGFHNSPFATEGEPCSEPFWGCLECRNAVITARKLPSIIAFLDFIVARRAGMDEADWQAKFGRAWSRITRQVLPAFSDVVVAEAREKAKALDHQPYLPLEARA
;
A
#
# COMPACT_ATOMS: atom_id res chain seq x y z
N PRO A 1 -0.47 -15.48 30.20
CA PRO A 1 -0.12 -14.12 30.59
C PRO A 1 -1.38 -13.42 31.08
N GLY A 2 -1.38 -12.95 32.34
CA GLY A 2 -2.50 -12.24 32.94
C GLY A 2 -2.62 -10.82 32.40
N THR A 3 -3.70 -10.15 32.80
CA THR A 3 -3.88 -8.72 32.60
C THR A 3 -4.08 -8.05 33.94
N SER A 4 -3.49 -6.88 34.13
CA SER A 4 -3.74 -5.99 35.27
C SER A 4 -4.53 -4.79 34.83
N GLU A 5 -5.45 -4.31 35.66
CA GLU A 5 -6.20 -3.10 35.43
C GLU A 5 -5.56 -1.94 36.21
N ILE A 6 -5.37 -0.82 35.51
CA ILE A 6 -4.79 0.41 36.07
C ILE A 6 -5.85 1.49 36.01
N GLU A 7 -6.13 2.11 37.15
CA GLU A 7 -6.93 3.32 37.22
C GLU A 7 -6.01 4.54 37.36
N TYR A 8 -6.25 5.56 36.57
CA TYR A 8 -5.48 6.79 36.67
C TYR A 8 -6.29 8.04 36.30
N VAL A 9 -5.91 9.16 36.85
CA VAL A 9 -6.50 10.45 36.52
C VAL A 9 -5.71 11.13 35.42
N LYS A 10 -6.34 11.33 34.27
CA LYS A 10 -5.79 12.13 33.20
C LYS A 10 -6.16 13.60 33.42
N ARG A 11 -5.19 14.38 33.85
CA ARG A 11 -5.35 15.84 34.03
C ARG A 11 -5.08 16.56 32.72
N ARG A 12 -5.95 17.49 32.33
CA ARG A 12 -5.83 18.39 31.19
C ARG A 12 -6.11 19.82 31.64
N ALA A 13 -5.75 20.82 30.80
CA ALA A 13 -5.98 22.24 31.11
C ALA A 13 -7.45 22.60 31.46
N ARG A 14 -8.43 21.79 31.00
CA ARG A 14 -9.86 22.02 31.17
C ARG A 14 -10.58 20.97 32.03
N GLY A 15 -9.84 20.20 32.86
CA GLY A 15 -10.46 19.22 33.74
C GLY A 15 -9.62 17.96 33.97
N SER A 16 -10.16 17.08 34.80
CA SER A 16 -9.58 15.76 35.09
C SER A 16 -10.61 14.66 34.74
N GLU A 17 -10.12 13.59 34.18
CA GLU A 17 -10.93 12.44 33.75
C GLU A 17 -10.33 11.16 34.30
N TRP A 18 -11.12 10.33 34.98
CA TRP A 18 -10.73 9.00 35.37
C TRP A 18 -10.67 8.09 34.14
N LYS A 19 -9.58 7.35 34.04
CA LYS A 19 -9.34 6.38 32.99
C LYS A 19 -9.02 5.03 33.58
N ARG A 20 -9.53 3.97 32.94
CA ARG A 20 -9.14 2.59 33.18
C ARG A 20 -8.40 2.04 31.99
N LEU A 21 -7.33 1.34 32.23
CA LEU A 21 -6.50 0.72 31.19
C LEU A 21 -6.15 -0.70 31.61
N ARG A 22 -6.49 -1.66 30.76
CA ARG A 22 -6.00 -3.03 30.91
C ARG A 22 -4.65 -3.16 30.25
N VAL A 23 -3.68 -3.64 31.00
CA VAL A 23 -2.30 -3.85 30.52
C VAL A 23 -1.92 -5.31 30.64
N ARG A 24 -1.08 -5.78 29.74
CA ARG A 24 -0.48 -7.10 29.80
C ARG A 24 0.38 -7.19 31.06
N ASP A 25 0.14 -8.22 31.86
CA ASP A 25 0.90 -8.51 33.07
C ASP A 25 1.57 -9.90 32.93
N GLY A 26 2.88 -9.92 33.12
CA GLY A 26 3.72 -11.11 32.91
C GLY A 26 5.14 -10.86 33.39
N ALA A 27 6.14 -11.07 32.52
CA ALA A 27 7.53 -10.80 32.82
C ALA A 27 7.78 -9.32 33.17
N SER A 28 8.92 -9.02 33.80
CA SER A 28 9.32 -7.67 34.26
C SER A 28 9.35 -6.62 33.13
N SER A 29 9.48 -7.02 31.88
CA SER A 29 9.45 -6.15 30.71
C SER A 29 8.03 -5.81 30.22
N THR A 30 6.99 -6.45 30.75
CA THR A 30 5.61 -6.09 30.39
C THR A 30 5.14 -4.88 31.18
N PRO A 31 4.17 -4.08 30.66
CA PRO A 31 3.67 -2.90 31.39
C PRO A 31 3.22 -3.21 32.83
N GLY A 32 2.47 -4.28 33.04
CA GLY A 32 2.04 -4.72 34.37
C GLY A 32 3.21 -5.19 35.25
N GLY A 33 4.18 -5.91 34.64
CA GLY A 33 5.41 -6.32 35.33
C GLY A 33 6.26 -5.14 35.79
N ILE A 34 6.41 -4.09 34.96
CA ILE A 34 7.10 -2.84 35.29
C ILE A 34 6.40 -2.17 36.49
N ILE A 35 5.07 -2.08 36.44
CA ILE A 35 4.30 -1.47 37.56
C ILE A 35 4.47 -2.26 38.85
N ARG A 36 4.41 -3.58 38.83
CA ARG A 36 4.68 -4.42 40.02
C ARG A 36 6.09 -4.17 40.56
N THR A 37 7.09 -4.11 39.67
CA THR A 37 8.46 -3.82 40.09
C THR A 37 8.54 -2.46 40.76
N LEU A 38 7.90 -1.42 40.22
CA LEU A 38 7.85 -0.10 40.86
C LEU A 38 7.16 -0.12 42.21
N ILE A 39 6.04 -0.85 42.36
CA ILE A 39 5.37 -1.01 43.66
C ILE A 39 6.28 -1.71 44.65
N GLN A 40 7.00 -2.75 44.24
CA GLN A 40 7.94 -3.46 45.10
C GLN A 40 9.13 -2.55 45.53
N LEU A 41 9.72 -1.82 44.60
CA LEU A 41 10.81 -0.87 44.86
C LEU A 41 10.40 0.26 45.84
N THR A 42 9.14 0.67 45.76
CA THR A 42 8.57 1.73 46.61
C THR A 42 7.95 1.21 47.92
N ALA A 43 7.93 -0.12 48.15
CA ALA A 43 7.28 -0.73 49.28
C ALA A 43 7.74 -0.19 50.66
N PHE A 44 9.06 0.08 50.78
CA PHE A 44 9.61 0.68 52.01
C PHE A 44 9.03 2.08 52.24
N ALA A 45 9.03 2.94 51.22
CA ALA A 45 8.50 4.30 51.33
C ALA A 45 6.99 4.30 51.68
N ARG A 46 6.22 3.34 51.13
CA ARG A 46 4.78 3.20 51.37
C ARG A 46 4.44 2.85 52.81
N LYS A 47 5.38 2.21 53.56
CA LYS A 47 5.18 1.96 55.00
C LYS A 47 5.10 3.24 55.83
N TYR A 48 5.85 4.27 55.40
CA TYR A 48 5.92 5.54 56.13
C TYR A 48 4.94 6.59 55.55
N LYS A 49 4.62 6.50 54.30
CA LYS A 49 3.64 7.38 53.64
C LYS A 49 2.72 6.54 52.74
N PRO A 50 1.58 6.08 53.25
CA PRO A 50 0.55 5.48 52.38
C PRO A 50 0.15 6.45 51.29
N SER A 51 0.12 5.99 50.04
CA SER A 51 -0.20 6.83 48.90
C SER A 51 -0.65 5.97 47.72
N ASP A 52 -1.65 6.45 46.97
CA ASP A 52 -2.11 5.86 45.71
C ASP A 52 -1.20 6.23 44.53
N SER A 53 -0.22 7.11 44.75
CA SER A 53 0.76 7.45 43.71
C SER A 53 1.66 6.26 43.40
N LEU A 54 1.84 5.96 42.11
CA LEU A 54 2.82 4.96 41.68
C LEU A 54 4.26 5.37 42.02
N TRP A 55 4.56 6.68 42.03
CA TRP A 55 5.87 7.25 42.23
C TRP A 55 6.02 7.72 43.67
N LEU A 56 6.85 7.00 44.44
CA LEU A 56 7.25 7.37 45.78
C LEU A 56 8.76 7.24 45.88
N TYR A 57 9.40 8.26 46.44
CA TYR A 57 10.87 8.24 46.64
C TYR A 57 11.28 9.13 47.82
N PHE A 58 12.42 8.86 48.39
CA PHE A 58 13.02 9.70 49.43
C PHE A 58 13.77 10.87 48.78
N HIS A 59 13.48 12.07 49.25
CA HIS A 59 14.17 13.29 48.84
C HIS A 59 14.33 14.22 50.02
N THR A 60 15.57 14.61 50.32
CA THR A 60 15.92 15.54 51.42
C THR A 60 15.20 15.23 52.72
N GLY A 61 15.22 13.93 53.16
CA GLY A 61 14.59 13.50 54.40
C GLY A 61 13.08 13.38 54.40
N ARG A 62 12.42 13.52 53.24
CA ARG A 62 10.95 13.42 53.07
C ARG A 62 10.59 12.43 52.03
N ILE A 63 9.42 11.85 52.13
CA ILE A 63 8.84 10.99 51.07
C ILE A 63 8.00 11.88 50.14
N ALA A 64 8.45 11.98 48.90
CA ALA A 64 7.74 12.64 47.80
C ALA A 64 6.91 11.65 47.00
N ASP A 65 5.72 12.06 46.54
CA ASP A 65 4.77 11.30 45.77
C ASP A 65 4.47 11.89 44.38
N ARG A 66 5.41 12.65 43.86
CA ARG A 66 5.37 13.27 42.55
C ARG A 66 6.73 13.21 41.90
N ILE A 67 6.77 13.19 40.59
CA ILE A 67 8.01 13.29 39.82
C ILE A 67 8.55 14.71 39.99
N LEU A 68 9.75 14.85 40.56
CA LEU A 68 10.51 16.10 40.62
C LEU A 68 11.39 16.17 39.36
N HIS A 69 11.28 17.26 38.61
CA HIS A 69 12.14 17.62 37.48
C HIS A 69 12.56 16.44 36.60
N PRO A 70 11.63 15.79 35.88
CA PRO A 70 11.92 14.58 35.13
C PRO A 70 13.05 14.77 34.10
N GLN A 71 13.25 15.98 33.59
CA GLN A 71 14.26 16.24 32.56
C GLN A 71 15.69 16.19 33.17
N GLU A 72 15.92 16.81 34.29
CA GLU A 72 17.23 16.79 34.94
C GLU A 72 17.67 15.34 35.27
N MET A 73 16.77 14.52 35.77
CA MET A 73 17.02 13.10 36.02
C MET A 73 17.32 12.31 34.76
N ILE A 74 16.64 12.65 33.66
CA ILE A 74 16.89 12.06 32.34
C ILE A 74 18.28 12.46 31.84
N ASP A 75 18.67 13.73 31.99
CA ASP A 75 19.98 14.22 31.55
C ASP A 75 21.13 13.58 32.36
N ILE A 76 20.98 13.42 33.68
CA ILE A 76 21.89 12.65 34.50
C ILE A 76 21.98 11.19 34.05
N TRP A 77 20.87 10.58 33.73
CA TRP A 77 20.83 9.20 33.26
C TRP A 77 21.51 9.06 31.87
N VAL A 78 21.24 9.97 30.93
CA VAL A 78 21.90 10.04 29.62
C VAL A 78 23.42 10.14 29.77
N ALA A 79 23.87 11.05 30.61
CA ALA A 79 25.30 11.22 30.89
C ALA A 79 25.94 9.97 31.51
N ARG A 80 25.27 9.34 32.50
CA ARG A 80 25.75 8.11 33.17
C ARG A 80 25.91 6.95 32.19
N HIS A 81 25.04 6.85 31.19
CA HIS A 81 25.05 5.77 30.19
C HIS A 81 25.78 6.17 28.90
N SER A 82 26.42 7.34 28.87
CA SER A 82 27.17 7.85 27.70
C SER A 82 26.36 7.78 26.40
N LEU A 83 25.06 8.10 26.49
CA LEU A 83 24.19 8.12 25.30
C LEU A 83 24.43 9.39 24.50
N VAL A 84 24.79 9.20 23.22
CA VAL A 84 25.10 10.30 22.33
C VAL A 84 24.16 10.27 21.11
N ASP A 85 23.99 11.42 20.49
CA ASP A 85 23.31 11.56 19.20
C ASP A 85 24.28 11.29 18.03
N ASP A 86 23.78 11.38 16.78
CA ASP A 86 24.58 11.12 15.58
C ASP A 86 25.84 12.01 15.47
N PRO A 87 25.80 13.32 15.84
CA PRO A 87 26.97 14.16 15.93
C PRO A 87 27.91 13.86 17.13
N GLY A 88 27.58 12.90 18.01
CA GLY A 88 28.35 12.53 19.17
C GLY A 88 28.17 13.44 20.40
N GLN A 89 27.14 14.28 20.42
CA GLN A 89 26.78 15.11 21.58
C GLN A 89 25.85 14.32 22.51
N PRO A 90 25.77 14.69 23.80
CA PRO A 90 24.84 14.06 24.74
C PRO A 90 23.42 14.06 24.18
N LEU A 91 22.78 12.88 24.11
CA LEU A 91 21.47 12.70 23.51
C LEU A 91 20.40 13.55 24.20
N PRO A 92 19.75 14.52 23.54
CA PRO A 92 18.67 15.30 24.12
C PRO A 92 17.40 14.47 24.24
N LEU A 93 17.32 13.59 25.25
CA LEU A 93 16.24 12.64 25.46
C LEU A 93 15.02 13.31 26.09
N LEU A 94 14.05 13.67 25.28
CA LEU A 94 12.76 14.22 25.71
C LEU A 94 11.67 13.15 25.69
N LEU A 95 10.90 13.03 26.78
CA LEU A 95 9.77 12.07 26.86
C LEU A 95 8.74 12.30 25.74
N SER A 96 8.57 13.55 25.30
CA SER A 96 7.72 13.87 24.15
C SER A 96 8.24 13.28 22.84
N ARG A 97 9.57 13.24 22.65
CA ARG A 97 10.21 12.59 21.49
C ARG A 97 10.02 11.08 21.52
N LEU A 98 10.25 10.44 22.68
CA LEU A 98 9.97 9.01 22.84
C LEU A 98 8.53 8.65 22.47
N ARG A 99 7.58 9.47 22.90
CA ARG A 99 6.16 9.26 22.53
C ARG A 99 5.96 9.39 21.01
N LYS A 100 6.56 10.41 20.39
CA LYS A 100 6.46 10.60 18.94
C LYS A 100 7.10 9.44 18.18
N THR A 101 8.30 9.02 18.57
CA THR A 101 9.00 7.88 17.97
C THR A 101 8.20 6.59 18.11
N HIS A 102 7.70 6.29 19.32
CA HIS A 102 6.84 5.12 19.52
C HIS A 102 5.59 5.15 18.63
N LYS A 103 4.94 6.31 18.50
CA LYS A 103 3.78 6.46 17.63
C LYS A 103 4.15 6.31 16.16
N ALA A 104 5.28 6.87 15.71
CA ALA A 104 5.77 6.70 14.35
C ALA A 104 6.04 5.23 14.00
N LEU A 105 6.74 4.52 14.88
CA LEU A 105 6.99 3.09 14.71
C LEU A 105 5.69 2.27 14.68
N TRP A 106 4.72 2.64 15.51
CA TRP A 106 3.41 1.98 15.53
C TRP A 106 2.63 2.25 14.24
N TYR A 107 2.65 3.48 13.73
CA TYR A 107 2.04 3.85 12.46
C TYR A 107 2.65 3.06 11.30
N ALA A 108 3.96 3.01 11.21
CA ALA A 108 4.67 2.21 10.21
C ALA A 108 4.30 0.71 10.31
N LYS A 109 4.29 0.15 11.53
CA LYS A 109 3.94 -1.26 11.78
C LYS A 109 2.50 -1.60 11.40
N THR A 110 1.58 -0.67 11.54
CA THR A 110 0.15 -0.84 11.20
C THR A 110 -0.17 -0.38 9.78
N GLN A 111 0.85 -0.11 8.96
CA GLN A 111 0.68 0.35 7.57
C GLN A 111 -0.27 1.54 7.43
N GLY A 112 -0.19 2.47 8.38
CA GLY A 112 -1.01 3.69 8.36
C GLY A 112 -2.46 3.51 8.85
N ASP A 113 -2.82 2.39 9.48
CA ASP A 113 -4.15 2.20 10.06
C ASP A 113 -4.44 3.24 11.15
N MET A 114 -5.20 4.29 10.78
CA MET A 114 -5.52 5.42 11.64
C MET A 114 -6.36 5.01 12.86
N ALA A 115 -7.20 4.00 12.76
CA ALA A 115 -8.03 3.53 13.87
C ALA A 115 -7.16 2.92 14.98
N ARG A 116 -6.18 2.12 14.60
CA ARG A 116 -5.20 1.55 15.53
C ARG A 116 -4.19 2.57 16.03
N PHE A 117 -3.81 3.51 15.18
CA PHE A 117 -2.87 4.57 15.51
C PHE A 117 -3.44 5.59 16.49
N ALA A 118 -4.72 5.93 16.39
CA ALA A 118 -5.38 6.95 17.20
C ALA A 118 -5.67 6.53 18.65
N ILE A 119 -5.23 5.35 19.10
CA ILE A 119 -5.45 4.90 20.47
C ILE A 119 -5.03 5.97 21.48
N GLY A 120 -6.00 6.46 22.27
CA GLY A 120 -5.80 7.53 23.27
C GLY A 120 -5.87 8.97 22.74
N HIS A 121 -6.18 9.16 21.47
CA HIS A 121 -6.41 10.45 20.80
C HIS A 121 -7.59 10.35 19.83
N THR A 122 -8.14 11.50 19.39
CA THR A 122 -9.02 11.51 18.24
C THR A 122 -8.21 11.31 16.95
N PRO A 123 -8.80 10.77 15.86
CA PRO A 123 -8.10 10.62 14.58
C PRO A 123 -7.47 11.92 14.07
N GLU A 124 -8.13 13.06 14.24
CA GLU A 124 -7.64 14.38 13.82
C GLU A 124 -6.37 14.78 14.60
N VAL A 125 -6.39 14.56 15.93
CA VAL A 125 -5.22 14.83 16.79
C VAL A 125 -4.08 13.88 16.46
N ALA A 126 -4.39 12.60 16.18
CA ALA A 126 -3.40 11.62 15.79
C ALA A 126 -2.76 12.00 14.44
N ALA A 127 -3.56 12.35 13.45
CA ALA A 127 -3.08 12.78 12.14
C ALA A 127 -2.18 14.03 12.25
N ARG A 128 -2.67 15.09 12.90
CA ARG A 128 -1.97 16.38 12.97
C ARG A 128 -0.65 16.34 13.73
N HIS A 129 -0.55 15.55 14.79
CA HIS A 129 0.61 15.60 15.70
C HIS A 129 1.58 14.43 15.56
N TYR A 130 1.15 13.31 14.96
CA TYR A 130 1.95 12.08 14.94
C TYR A 130 2.08 11.45 13.56
N ALA A 131 1.18 11.72 12.62
CA ALA A 131 1.33 11.21 11.26
C ALA A 131 2.24 12.12 10.41
N ASP A 132 2.21 13.44 10.63
CA ASP A 132 3.08 14.39 9.94
C ASP A 132 4.47 14.46 10.61
N LEU A 133 5.19 13.35 10.55
CA LEU A 133 6.58 13.26 11.02
C LEU A 133 7.54 13.06 9.83
N PRO A 134 8.70 13.74 9.82
CA PRO A 134 9.68 13.57 8.75
C PRO A 134 10.09 12.11 8.50
N SER A 135 10.15 11.31 9.58
CA SER A 135 10.47 9.87 9.51
C SER A 135 9.40 9.02 8.81
N LEU A 136 8.19 9.54 8.60
CA LEU A 136 7.09 8.85 7.92
C LEU A 136 6.86 9.37 6.49
N ARG A 137 7.56 10.41 6.08
CA ARG A 137 7.37 11.05 4.77
C ARG A 137 7.50 10.06 3.63
N HIS A 138 8.52 9.19 3.66
CA HIS A 138 8.73 8.18 2.64
C HIS A 138 7.53 7.22 2.48
N LEU A 139 6.85 6.85 3.59
CA LEU A 139 5.65 5.99 3.54
C LEU A 139 4.47 6.72 2.89
N HIS A 140 4.31 8.01 3.16
CA HIS A 140 3.26 8.81 2.56
C HIS A 140 3.52 9.03 1.06
N GLU A 141 4.76 9.37 0.69
CA GLU A 141 5.18 9.52 -0.70
C GLU A 141 4.98 8.23 -1.49
N GLN A 142 5.35 7.10 -0.93
CA GLN A 142 5.11 5.79 -1.55
C GLN A 142 3.61 5.50 -1.70
N THR A 143 2.80 5.74 -0.67
CA THR A 143 1.35 5.53 -0.73
C THR A 143 0.69 6.40 -1.81
N ILE A 144 1.14 7.66 -1.94
CA ILE A 144 0.66 8.57 -3.00
C ILE A 144 1.10 8.07 -4.38
N ALA A 145 2.35 7.66 -4.52
CA ALA A 145 2.87 7.13 -5.77
C ALA A 145 2.15 5.84 -6.20
N ASP A 146 1.92 4.92 -5.27
CA ASP A 146 1.17 3.69 -5.51
C ASP A 146 -0.28 3.99 -5.91
N GLY A 147 -0.96 4.88 -5.18
CA GLY A 147 -2.33 5.29 -5.51
C GLY A 147 -2.45 6.00 -6.87
N LEU A 148 -1.48 6.84 -7.21
CA LEU A 148 -1.42 7.47 -8.53
C LEU A 148 -1.15 6.44 -9.64
N ASN A 149 -0.25 5.51 -9.41
CA ASN A 149 0.05 4.42 -10.34
C ASN A 149 -1.17 3.52 -10.58
N ASP A 150 -1.90 3.19 -9.52
CA ASP A 150 -3.14 2.41 -9.60
C ASP A 150 -4.23 3.17 -10.38
N ALA A 151 -4.38 4.47 -10.11
CA ALA A 151 -5.33 5.33 -10.82
C ALA A 151 -4.99 5.44 -12.32
N LEU A 152 -3.73 5.68 -12.66
CA LEU A 152 -3.25 5.73 -14.06
C LEU A 152 -3.42 4.37 -14.74
N THR A 153 -3.04 3.30 -14.05
CA THR A 153 -3.20 1.94 -14.56
C THR A 153 -4.66 1.62 -14.85
N SER A 154 -5.57 2.03 -13.96
CA SER A 154 -7.01 1.85 -14.14
C SER A 154 -7.55 2.70 -15.31
N ALA A 155 -7.11 3.96 -15.43
CA ALA A 155 -7.53 4.85 -16.51
C ALA A 155 -7.09 4.39 -17.91
N LEU A 156 -5.97 3.66 -17.98
CA LEU A 156 -5.39 3.14 -19.22
C LEU A 156 -5.71 1.67 -19.47
N GLN A 157 -6.69 1.10 -18.75
CA GLN A 157 -7.06 -0.30 -18.96
C GLN A 157 -7.80 -0.53 -20.28
N PRO A 158 -7.45 -1.60 -21.03
CA PRO A 158 -8.29 -2.08 -22.10
C PRO A 158 -9.63 -2.58 -21.56
N ARG A 159 -10.68 -2.42 -22.34
CA ARG A 159 -11.97 -3.04 -22.03
C ARG A 159 -11.92 -4.54 -22.38
N ILE A 160 -11.97 -5.38 -21.37
CA ILE A 160 -12.12 -6.83 -21.56
C ILE A 160 -13.61 -7.13 -21.66
N VAL A 161 -13.99 -7.87 -22.69
CA VAL A 161 -15.38 -8.22 -23.01
C VAL A 161 -15.51 -9.74 -23.03
N THR A 162 -16.26 -10.28 -22.08
CA THR A 162 -16.50 -11.72 -22.01
C THR A 162 -17.43 -12.19 -23.13
N PRO A 163 -17.49 -13.48 -23.45
CA PRO A 163 -18.41 -14.01 -24.48
C PRO A 163 -19.88 -13.65 -24.18
N GLU A 164 -20.27 -13.62 -22.91
CA GLU A 164 -21.64 -13.27 -22.49
C GLU A 164 -21.92 -11.78 -22.73
N GLU A 165 -20.97 -10.90 -22.38
CA GLU A 165 -21.06 -9.46 -22.65
C GLU A 165 -21.07 -9.18 -24.17
N GLU A 166 -20.23 -9.88 -24.94
CA GLU A 166 -20.16 -9.76 -26.39
C GLU A 166 -21.52 -10.17 -27.02
N ALA A 167 -22.09 -11.30 -26.57
CA ALA A 167 -23.42 -11.75 -27.04
C ALA A 167 -24.54 -10.77 -26.66
N ALA A 168 -24.48 -10.16 -25.48
CA ALA A 168 -25.43 -9.12 -25.08
C ALA A 168 -25.27 -7.85 -25.92
N ALA A 169 -24.03 -7.42 -26.19
CA ALA A 169 -23.74 -6.24 -27.01
C ALA A 169 -24.09 -6.41 -28.48
N HIS A 170 -24.06 -7.62 -29.03
CA HIS A 170 -24.58 -7.89 -30.35
C HIS A 170 -26.11 -7.68 -30.45
N ARG A 171 -26.84 -7.98 -29.37
CA ARG A 171 -28.29 -7.72 -29.29
C ARG A 171 -28.62 -6.26 -29.06
N ALA A 172 -27.85 -5.62 -28.12
CA ALA A 172 -28.04 -4.24 -27.73
C ALA A 172 -26.67 -3.57 -27.48
N PRO A 173 -26.09 -2.88 -28.47
CA PRO A 173 -24.74 -2.29 -28.36
C PRO A 173 -24.55 -1.32 -27.21
N SER A 174 -25.62 -0.71 -26.72
CA SER A 174 -25.60 0.19 -25.55
C SER A 174 -25.29 -0.51 -24.21
N THR A 175 -25.37 -1.85 -24.17
CA THR A 175 -25.00 -2.61 -22.96
C THR A 175 -23.50 -2.60 -22.73
N LEU A 176 -22.68 -2.40 -23.78
CA LEU A 176 -21.25 -2.27 -23.68
C LEU A 176 -20.89 -0.78 -23.56
N GLN A 177 -20.52 -0.36 -22.35
CA GLN A 177 -20.13 1.03 -22.08
C GLN A 177 -18.75 1.32 -22.68
N LEU A 178 -18.73 1.73 -23.93
CA LEU A 178 -17.53 2.27 -24.60
C LEU A 178 -17.77 3.75 -24.94
N PRO A 179 -16.72 4.59 -24.95
CA PRO A 179 -16.82 6.02 -25.28
C PRO A 179 -16.97 6.26 -26.80
N ILE A 180 -17.76 5.43 -27.47
CA ILE A 180 -18.01 5.46 -28.93
C ILE A 180 -19.50 5.21 -29.24
N PRO A 181 -20.01 5.71 -30.39
CA PRO A 181 -21.36 5.47 -30.80
C PRO A 181 -21.70 3.98 -30.99
N ALA A 182 -22.96 3.61 -30.76
CA ALA A 182 -23.42 2.22 -30.90
C ALA A 182 -23.13 1.56 -32.27
N ALA A 183 -23.09 2.35 -33.34
CA ALA A 183 -22.69 1.87 -34.66
C ALA A 183 -21.23 1.42 -34.69
N GLU A 184 -20.35 2.16 -34.05
CA GLU A 184 -18.93 1.83 -33.93
C GLU A 184 -18.70 0.61 -33.04
N VAL A 185 -19.48 0.45 -31.95
CA VAL A 185 -19.43 -0.76 -31.11
C VAL A 185 -19.61 -2.01 -31.95
N ARG A 186 -20.60 -2.00 -32.86
CA ARG A 186 -20.82 -3.13 -33.78
C ARG A 186 -19.63 -3.40 -34.70
N ARG A 187 -18.96 -2.35 -35.18
CA ARG A 187 -17.76 -2.49 -36.04
C ARG A 187 -16.57 -3.08 -35.28
N VAL A 188 -16.36 -2.63 -34.04
CA VAL A 188 -15.36 -3.17 -33.15
C VAL A 188 -15.57 -4.66 -32.86
N LEU A 189 -16.80 -5.04 -32.48
CA LEU A 189 -17.14 -6.44 -32.22
C LEU A 189 -17.09 -7.30 -33.48
N ALA A 190 -17.43 -6.76 -34.64
CA ALA A 190 -17.31 -7.46 -35.92
C ALA A 190 -15.86 -7.60 -36.44
N GLY A 191 -14.87 -7.08 -35.70
CA GLY A 191 -13.46 -7.19 -36.06
C GLY A 191 -12.99 -6.23 -37.18
N LYS A 192 -13.83 -5.28 -37.59
CA LYS A 192 -13.49 -4.33 -38.66
C LYS A 192 -12.44 -3.31 -38.24
N GLN A 193 -12.11 -3.25 -36.93
CA GLN A 193 -11.14 -2.36 -36.33
C GLN A 193 -10.08 -3.15 -35.54
N ASP A 194 -9.79 -4.36 -36.02
CA ASP A 194 -8.83 -5.25 -35.37
C ASP A 194 -7.40 -4.78 -35.59
N VAL A 195 -6.66 -4.72 -34.50
CA VAL A 195 -5.21 -4.73 -34.44
C VAL A 195 -4.75 -6.07 -33.88
N TRP A 196 -3.46 -6.33 -33.77
CA TRP A 196 -3.01 -7.68 -33.42
C TRP A 196 -3.55 -8.18 -32.08
N LEU A 197 -3.35 -7.44 -30.98
CA LEU A 197 -3.72 -7.90 -29.63
C LEU A 197 -5.13 -7.47 -29.18
N ALA A 198 -5.79 -6.58 -29.91
CA ALA A 198 -7.06 -6.02 -29.51
C ALA A 198 -7.89 -5.59 -30.74
N SER A 199 -9.13 -5.17 -30.53
CA SER A 199 -9.85 -4.30 -31.47
C SER A 199 -9.70 -2.86 -30.97
N CYS A 200 -9.44 -1.90 -31.86
CA CYS A 200 -9.23 -0.51 -31.50
C CYS A 200 -10.47 0.33 -31.75
N SER A 201 -10.99 1.00 -30.72
CA SER A 201 -12.16 1.90 -30.84
C SER A 201 -11.80 3.31 -31.31
N GLY A 202 -10.51 3.67 -31.43
CA GLY A 202 -10.08 5.04 -31.76
C GLY A 202 -8.63 5.09 -32.24
N PHE A 203 -8.35 4.54 -33.45
CA PHE A 203 -6.98 4.49 -33.98
C PHE A 203 -6.39 5.89 -34.26
N HIS A 204 -7.23 6.83 -34.70
CA HIS A 204 -6.86 8.24 -34.93
C HIS A 204 -7.23 9.16 -33.76
N ASN A 205 -7.61 8.60 -32.63
CA ASN A 205 -7.88 9.30 -31.39
C ASN A 205 -7.23 8.53 -30.21
N SER A 206 -5.98 8.19 -30.41
CA SER A 206 -5.18 7.45 -29.44
C SER A 206 -4.78 8.36 -28.27
N PRO A 207 -4.76 7.88 -27.03
CA PRO A 207 -4.20 8.64 -25.92
C PRO A 207 -2.68 8.85 -26.02
N PHE A 208 -2.01 8.18 -26.98
CA PHE A 208 -0.56 8.19 -27.19
C PHE A 208 -0.12 8.96 -28.44
N ALA A 209 -1.06 9.59 -29.15
CA ALA A 209 -0.76 10.38 -30.36
C ALA A 209 -1.55 11.68 -30.35
N THR A 210 -1.15 12.64 -31.17
CA THR A 210 -1.91 13.87 -31.40
C THR A 210 -3.25 13.52 -32.04
N GLU A 211 -4.30 14.27 -31.70
CA GLU A 211 -5.63 14.07 -32.25
C GLU A 211 -5.63 14.13 -33.79
N GLY A 212 -6.21 13.13 -34.42
CA GLY A 212 -6.24 12.95 -35.86
C GLY A 212 -5.07 12.16 -36.44
N GLU A 213 -3.96 12.02 -35.70
CA GLU A 213 -2.82 11.22 -36.15
C GLU A 213 -3.03 9.72 -35.87
N PRO A 214 -2.42 8.83 -36.67
CA PRO A 214 -2.45 7.39 -36.41
C PRO A 214 -1.76 7.07 -35.09
N CYS A 215 -2.25 6.04 -34.38
CA CYS A 215 -1.62 5.53 -33.18
C CYS A 215 -0.18 5.08 -33.46
N SER A 216 0.79 5.63 -32.70
CA SER A 216 2.21 5.34 -32.86
C SER A 216 2.72 4.24 -31.93
N GLU A 217 1.88 3.76 -31.00
CA GLU A 217 2.30 2.77 -30.04
C GLU A 217 2.52 1.39 -30.64
N PRO A 218 3.56 0.65 -30.17
CA PRO A 218 3.72 -0.75 -30.54
C PRO A 218 2.52 -1.57 -30.07
N PHE A 219 2.25 -2.73 -30.71
CA PHE A 219 1.02 -3.51 -30.50
C PHE A 219 0.77 -3.92 -29.05
N TRP A 220 1.78 -4.09 -28.21
CA TRP A 220 1.58 -4.39 -26.79
C TRP A 220 1.13 -3.19 -25.98
N GLY A 221 1.30 -1.95 -26.48
CA GLY A 221 0.69 -0.74 -25.94
C GLY A 221 -0.82 -0.81 -25.92
N CYS A 222 -1.46 -1.63 -26.77
CA CYS A 222 -2.89 -1.90 -26.70
C CYS A 222 -3.32 -2.54 -25.38
N LEU A 223 -2.44 -3.25 -24.68
CA LEU A 223 -2.71 -3.82 -23.37
C LEU A 223 -2.78 -2.75 -22.25
N GLU A 224 -2.37 -1.54 -22.54
CA GLU A 224 -2.42 -0.38 -21.66
C GLU A 224 -3.22 0.79 -22.27
N CYS A 225 -4.15 0.51 -23.16
CA CYS A 225 -4.89 1.53 -23.90
C CYS A 225 -6.39 1.45 -23.63
N ARG A 226 -6.99 2.58 -23.22
CA ARG A 226 -8.44 2.69 -23.02
C ARG A 226 -9.28 2.48 -24.29
N ASN A 227 -8.66 2.66 -25.46
CA ASN A 227 -9.31 2.43 -26.76
C ASN A 227 -9.29 0.96 -27.19
N ALA A 228 -8.54 0.12 -26.48
CA ALA A 228 -8.45 -1.30 -26.80
C ALA A 228 -9.63 -2.08 -26.20
N VAL A 229 -10.21 -2.94 -27.04
CA VAL A 229 -11.27 -3.87 -26.67
C VAL A 229 -10.76 -5.28 -26.90
N ILE A 230 -10.70 -6.07 -25.85
CA ILE A 230 -10.22 -7.46 -25.86
C ILE A 230 -11.40 -8.40 -25.72
N THR A 231 -11.69 -9.15 -26.78
CA THR A 231 -12.69 -10.24 -26.79
C THR A 231 -12.01 -11.60 -26.84
N ALA A 232 -12.75 -12.67 -26.64
CA ALA A 232 -12.22 -14.05 -26.74
C ALA A 232 -11.50 -14.32 -28.08
N ARG A 233 -11.90 -13.66 -29.16
CA ARG A 233 -11.29 -13.75 -30.50
C ARG A 233 -9.80 -13.30 -30.50
N LYS A 234 -9.41 -12.41 -29.60
CA LYS A 234 -8.04 -11.88 -29.49
C LYS A 234 -7.13 -12.73 -28.61
N LEU A 235 -7.68 -13.65 -27.82
CA LEU A 235 -6.89 -14.48 -26.91
C LEU A 235 -5.79 -15.29 -27.61
N PRO A 236 -5.98 -15.88 -28.82
CA PRO A 236 -4.90 -16.59 -29.49
C PRO A 236 -3.66 -15.72 -29.71
N SER A 237 -3.85 -14.49 -30.19
CA SER A 237 -2.75 -13.54 -30.41
C SER A 237 -2.10 -13.08 -29.11
N ILE A 238 -2.90 -12.85 -28.07
CA ILE A 238 -2.41 -12.47 -26.73
C ILE A 238 -1.59 -13.60 -26.11
N ILE A 239 -2.03 -14.84 -26.24
CA ILE A 239 -1.30 -16.02 -25.74
C ILE A 239 0.00 -16.20 -26.50
N ALA A 240 0.01 -16.07 -27.82
CA ALA A 240 1.24 -16.15 -28.61
C ALA A 240 2.24 -15.03 -28.22
N PHE A 241 1.73 -13.82 -27.95
CA PHE A 241 2.58 -12.74 -27.44
C PHE A 241 3.09 -13.03 -26.02
N LEU A 242 2.27 -13.60 -25.15
CA LEU A 242 2.69 -14.02 -23.81
C LEU A 242 3.83 -15.06 -23.89
N ASP A 243 3.68 -16.08 -24.74
CA ASP A 243 4.70 -17.11 -24.93
C ASP A 243 6.00 -16.50 -25.46
N PHE A 244 5.90 -15.55 -26.40
CA PHE A 244 7.05 -14.81 -26.90
C PHE A 244 7.77 -14.03 -25.79
N ILE A 245 7.07 -13.23 -24.99
CA ILE A 245 7.73 -12.41 -23.94
C ILE A 245 8.30 -13.28 -22.82
N VAL A 246 7.68 -14.42 -22.51
CA VAL A 246 8.21 -15.39 -21.55
C VAL A 246 9.50 -16.03 -22.08
N ALA A 247 9.52 -16.43 -23.36
CA ALA A 247 10.73 -16.96 -23.98
C ALA A 247 11.89 -15.94 -23.99
N ARG A 248 11.60 -14.65 -24.23
CA ARG A 248 12.61 -13.58 -24.20
C ARG A 248 13.23 -13.33 -22.83
N ARG A 249 12.54 -13.71 -21.75
CA ARG A 249 13.07 -13.54 -20.38
C ARG A 249 14.37 -14.31 -20.16
N ALA A 250 14.56 -15.45 -20.81
CA ALA A 250 15.77 -16.26 -20.69
C ALA A 250 17.01 -15.59 -21.32
N GLY A 251 16.84 -14.67 -22.26
CA GLY A 251 17.92 -13.98 -22.99
C GLY A 251 18.08 -12.51 -22.67
N MET A 252 17.36 -11.96 -21.67
CA MET A 252 17.42 -10.57 -21.27
C MET A 252 17.79 -10.43 -19.80
N ASP A 253 18.38 -9.28 -19.44
CA ASP A 253 18.48 -8.89 -18.03
C ASP A 253 17.07 -8.73 -17.42
N GLU A 254 16.91 -9.13 -16.17
CA GLU A 254 15.59 -9.11 -15.51
C GLU A 254 15.03 -7.68 -15.40
N ALA A 255 15.86 -6.67 -15.12
CA ALA A 255 15.41 -5.30 -15.02
C ALA A 255 14.95 -4.75 -16.37
N ASP A 256 15.69 -5.07 -17.46
CA ASP A 256 15.34 -4.70 -18.82
C ASP A 256 14.06 -5.40 -19.28
N TRP A 257 13.91 -6.70 -18.94
CA TRP A 257 12.70 -7.43 -19.25
C TRP A 257 11.49 -6.85 -18.53
N GLN A 258 11.62 -6.55 -17.23
CA GLN A 258 10.57 -5.93 -16.45
C GLN A 258 10.19 -4.55 -16.99
N ALA A 259 11.17 -3.72 -17.35
CA ALA A 259 10.93 -2.41 -17.92
C ALA A 259 10.16 -2.50 -19.25
N LYS A 260 10.52 -3.46 -20.12
CA LYS A 260 9.94 -3.60 -21.46
C LYS A 260 8.62 -4.37 -21.48
N PHE A 261 8.53 -5.49 -20.78
CA PHE A 261 7.43 -6.43 -20.91
C PHE A 261 6.65 -6.69 -19.61
N GLY A 262 7.18 -6.29 -18.46
CA GLY A 262 6.61 -6.63 -17.15
C GLY A 262 5.15 -6.19 -16.99
N ARG A 263 4.79 -5.01 -17.50
CA ARG A 263 3.40 -4.52 -17.49
C ARG A 263 2.49 -5.37 -18.37
N ALA A 264 2.90 -5.64 -19.61
CA ALA A 264 2.14 -6.46 -20.54
C ALA A 264 1.92 -7.87 -19.98
N TRP A 265 3.00 -8.49 -19.46
CA TRP A 265 2.93 -9.79 -18.79
C TRP A 265 1.95 -9.79 -17.61
N SER A 266 2.06 -8.81 -16.72
CA SER A 266 1.16 -8.68 -15.57
C SER A 266 -0.30 -8.48 -15.99
N ARG A 267 -0.54 -7.64 -16.99
CA ARG A 267 -1.89 -7.39 -17.54
C ARG A 267 -2.52 -8.67 -18.10
N ILE A 268 -1.77 -9.39 -18.93
CA ILE A 268 -2.25 -10.64 -19.53
C ILE A 268 -2.55 -11.68 -18.46
N THR A 269 -1.61 -11.94 -17.55
CA THR A 269 -1.70 -13.04 -16.59
C THR A 269 -2.67 -12.77 -15.44
N ARG A 270 -2.82 -11.53 -15.02
CA ARG A 270 -3.62 -11.17 -13.85
C ARG A 270 -4.99 -10.58 -14.15
N GLN A 271 -5.20 -10.09 -15.37
CA GLN A 271 -6.44 -9.41 -15.71
C GLN A 271 -7.12 -9.99 -16.98
N VAL A 272 -6.38 -10.17 -18.07
CA VAL A 272 -6.99 -10.62 -19.33
C VAL A 272 -7.39 -12.10 -19.23
N LEU A 273 -6.44 -13.00 -19.00
CA LEU A 273 -6.73 -14.44 -18.97
C LEU A 273 -7.74 -14.81 -17.88
N PRO A 274 -7.66 -14.29 -16.64
CA PRO A 274 -8.64 -14.62 -15.60
C PRO A 274 -10.06 -14.12 -15.84
N ALA A 275 -10.25 -13.19 -16.78
CA ALA A 275 -11.59 -12.72 -17.17
C ALA A 275 -12.36 -13.72 -18.04
N PHE A 276 -11.70 -14.74 -18.55
CA PHE A 276 -12.29 -15.77 -19.40
C PHE A 276 -12.29 -17.12 -18.71
N SER A 277 -13.25 -17.98 -19.04
CA SER A 277 -13.28 -19.34 -18.48
C SER A 277 -12.11 -20.18 -18.98
N ASP A 278 -11.71 -21.18 -18.20
CA ASP A 278 -10.61 -22.09 -18.53
C ASP A 278 -10.81 -22.79 -19.89
N VAL A 279 -12.06 -23.09 -20.25
CA VAL A 279 -12.42 -23.69 -21.53
C VAL A 279 -12.08 -22.75 -22.69
N VAL A 280 -12.48 -21.48 -22.59
CA VAL A 280 -12.20 -20.45 -23.61
C VAL A 280 -10.69 -20.22 -23.74
N VAL A 281 -9.96 -20.17 -22.63
CA VAL A 281 -8.50 -20.01 -22.64
C VAL A 281 -7.81 -21.24 -23.25
N ALA A 282 -8.26 -22.45 -22.92
CA ALA A 282 -7.72 -23.68 -23.51
C ALA A 282 -7.92 -23.75 -25.03
N GLU A 283 -9.11 -23.44 -25.51
CA GLU A 283 -9.38 -23.34 -26.96
C GLU A 283 -8.50 -22.29 -27.66
N ALA A 284 -8.32 -21.14 -27.01
CA ALA A 284 -7.48 -20.08 -27.52
C ALA A 284 -6.00 -20.49 -27.60
N ARG A 285 -5.52 -21.30 -26.64
CA ARG A 285 -4.15 -21.87 -26.66
C ARG A 285 -3.94 -22.80 -27.84
N GLU A 286 -4.90 -23.67 -28.15
CA GLU A 286 -4.81 -24.56 -29.33
C GLU A 286 -4.82 -23.75 -30.63
N LYS A 287 -5.65 -22.73 -30.72
CA LYS A 287 -5.68 -21.82 -31.89
C LYS A 287 -4.36 -21.03 -32.03
N ALA A 288 -3.76 -20.61 -30.90
CA ALA A 288 -2.48 -19.89 -30.93
C ALA A 288 -1.35 -20.71 -31.55
N LYS A 289 -1.31 -22.03 -31.32
CA LYS A 289 -0.30 -22.94 -31.90
C LYS A 289 -0.42 -23.08 -33.41
N ALA A 290 -1.61 -22.92 -33.94
CA ALA A 290 -1.90 -23.10 -35.37
C ALA A 290 -1.69 -21.81 -36.20
N LEU A 291 -1.50 -20.66 -35.54
CA LEU A 291 -1.35 -19.36 -36.20
C LEU A 291 0.12 -18.97 -36.34
N ASP A 292 0.50 -18.46 -37.51
CA ASP A 292 1.80 -17.83 -37.68
C ASP A 292 1.73 -16.38 -37.15
N HIS A 293 2.35 -16.14 -36.01
CA HIS A 293 2.41 -14.82 -35.37
C HIS A 293 3.65 -14.02 -35.73
N GLN A 294 4.61 -14.61 -36.44
CA GLN A 294 5.89 -13.98 -36.81
C GLN A 294 5.73 -12.62 -37.53
N PRO A 295 4.76 -12.45 -38.47
CA PRO A 295 4.59 -11.18 -39.16
C PRO A 295 4.22 -10.00 -38.26
N TYR A 296 3.66 -10.29 -37.09
CA TYR A 296 3.19 -9.26 -36.12
C TYR A 296 4.20 -8.92 -35.04
N LEU A 297 5.27 -9.70 -34.90
CA LEU A 297 6.32 -9.40 -33.95
C LEU A 297 7.20 -8.22 -34.47
N PRO A 298 7.69 -7.36 -33.58
CA PRO A 298 8.66 -6.32 -33.96
C PRO A 298 9.86 -6.91 -34.69
N LEU A 299 10.46 -6.14 -35.63
CA LEU A 299 11.61 -6.59 -36.39
C LEU A 299 12.78 -7.02 -35.49
N GLU A 300 12.99 -6.27 -34.40
CA GLU A 300 14.02 -6.57 -33.39
C GLU A 300 13.70 -7.87 -32.60
N ALA A 301 12.50 -8.36 -32.69
CA ALA A 301 12.04 -9.58 -32.03
C ALA A 301 12.06 -10.81 -32.95
N ARG A 302 12.28 -10.60 -34.26
CA ARG A 302 12.32 -11.67 -35.26
C ARG A 302 13.73 -12.24 -35.47
N ALA A 303 14.73 -11.60 -34.88
CA ALA A 303 16.15 -12.01 -34.97
C ALA A 303 16.54 -13.04 -33.92
#